data_3b2d54a3f34a61bcc14000ed2407fe42
#
_entry.id   3b2d54a3f34a61bcc14000ed2407fe42
#
_cell.length_a   1.000
_cell.length_b   1.000
_cell.length_c   1.000
_cell.angle_alpha   90.00
_cell.angle_beta   90.00
_cell.angle_gamma   90.00
#
_symmetry.space_group_name_H-M   'P 1'
#
loop_
_entity.id
_entity.type
_entity.pdbx_description
1 polymer ?
#
loop_
_entity_poly.entity_id
_entity_poly.type
_entity_poly.pdbx_seq_one_letter_code
_entity_poly.pdbx_strand_id
1 'polypeptide(L)'
;MIERIKSLAREFQNDAVAIRRYIHQFPGLSFDEYETIKVIHNFLMSWGIEHKTVTNTGIVAVIKGRNPEKKTIALRADIDALPIQEKNKCSYRSTVPGVMHACGHDAHTTMLIGAARALYAIRDQLSCRVKLLF
;
A
#
# COMPACT_ATOMS: atom_id res chain seq x y z
N MET A 1 -15.35 16.75 -4.30
CA MET A 1 -14.09 16.00 -4.06
C MET A 1 -14.17 15.06 -2.85
N ILE A 2 -14.44 15.54 -1.65
CA ILE A 2 -14.49 14.72 -0.41
C ILE A 2 -15.47 13.55 -0.51
N GLU A 3 -16.71 13.79 -0.95
CA GLU A 3 -17.72 12.72 -1.08
C GLU A 3 -17.30 11.65 -2.12
N ARG A 4 -16.60 12.05 -3.20
CA ARG A 4 -16.07 11.10 -4.17
C ARG A 4 -14.96 10.22 -3.56
N ILE A 5 -14.07 10.80 -2.75
CA ILE A 5 -13.03 10.05 -2.02
C ILE A 5 -13.69 9.04 -1.05
N LYS A 6 -14.71 9.46 -0.29
CA LYS A 6 -15.45 8.56 0.60
C LYS A 6 -16.12 7.41 -0.14
N SER A 7 -16.72 7.67 -1.32
CA SER A 7 -17.31 6.64 -2.18
C SER A 7 -16.24 5.64 -2.63
N LEU A 8 -15.13 6.12 -3.17
CA LEU A 8 -14.01 5.28 -3.62
C LEU A 8 -13.44 4.43 -2.48
N ALA A 9 -13.35 4.98 -1.27
CA ALA A 9 -12.89 4.24 -0.10
C ALA A 9 -13.86 3.12 0.29
N ARG A 10 -15.17 3.37 0.24
CA ARG A 10 -16.19 2.33 0.49
C ARG A 10 -16.18 1.24 -0.57
N GLU A 11 -16.06 1.62 -1.84
CA GLU A 11 -15.95 0.67 -2.97
C GLU A 11 -14.73 -0.25 -2.82
N PHE A 12 -13.64 0.26 -2.25
CA PHE A 12 -12.39 -0.49 -2.05
C PHE A 12 -12.35 -1.28 -0.73
N GLN A 13 -13.32 -1.15 0.16
CA GLN A 13 -13.25 -1.70 1.52
C GLN A 13 -13.04 -3.23 1.54
N ASN A 14 -13.76 -3.98 0.73
CA ASN A 14 -13.64 -5.43 0.70
C ASN A 14 -12.28 -5.87 0.14
N ASP A 15 -11.79 -5.21 -0.90
CA ASP A 15 -10.46 -5.44 -1.45
C ASP A 15 -9.38 -5.12 -0.41
N ALA A 16 -9.54 -3.99 0.31
CA ALA A 16 -8.61 -3.60 1.36
C ALA A 16 -8.50 -4.67 2.46
N VAL A 17 -9.63 -5.22 2.91
CA VAL A 17 -9.63 -6.31 3.90
C VAL A 17 -8.90 -7.55 3.36
N ALA A 18 -9.15 -7.92 2.11
CA ALA A 18 -8.49 -9.06 1.48
C ALA A 18 -6.97 -8.83 1.33
N ILE A 19 -6.57 -7.66 0.86
CA ILE A 19 -5.15 -7.27 0.72
C ILE A 19 -4.45 -7.31 2.08
N ARG A 20 -5.03 -6.66 3.09
CA ARG A 20 -4.46 -6.62 4.44
C ARG A 20 -4.25 -8.02 5.00
N ARG A 21 -5.24 -8.91 4.87
CA ARG A 21 -5.16 -10.29 5.33
C ARG A 21 -4.11 -11.10 4.58
N TYR A 22 -3.98 -10.88 3.28
CA TYR A 22 -2.94 -11.53 2.47
C TYR A 22 -1.53 -11.10 2.92
N ILE A 23 -1.29 -9.79 3.05
CA ILE A 23 0.00 -9.27 3.53
C ILE A 23 0.30 -9.79 4.93
N HIS A 24 -0.69 -9.84 5.82
CA HIS A 24 -0.56 -10.38 7.16
C HIS A 24 -0.14 -11.86 7.17
N GLN A 25 -0.70 -12.63 6.24
CA GLN A 25 -0.44 -14.07 6.11
C GLN A 25 0.95 -14.40 5.56
N PHE A 26 1.49 -13.51 4.71
CA PHE A 26 2.79 -13.68 4.04
C PHE A 26 3.74 -12.52 4.36
N PRO A 27 4.11 -12.35 5.64
CA PRO A 27 4.93 -11.22 6.08
C PRO A 27 6.39 -11.40 5.68
N GLY A 28 7.09 -10.28 5.44
CA GLY A 28 8.54 -10.21 5.26
C GLY A 28 9.18 -9.31 6.32
N LEU A 29 10.36 -9.67 6.79
CA LEU A 29 11.18 -8.81 7.65
C LEU A 29 11.73 -7.62 6.84
N SER A 30 12.24 -6.58 7.53
CA SER A 30 12.92 -5.45 6.89
C SER A 30 13.98 -5.94 5.89
N PHE A 31 13.92 -5.40 4.68
CA PHE A 31 14.74 -5.77 3.51
C PHE A 31 14.46 -7.15 2.91
N ASP A 32 13.40 -7.84 3.35
CA ASP A 32 12.96 -9.13 2.83
C ASP A 32 11.45 -9.15 2.54
N GLU A 33 10.87 -7.99 2.23
CA GLU A 33 9.43 -7.78 2.01
C GLU A 33 8.98 -8.17 0.59
N TYR A 34 9.58 -9.19 -0.03
CA TYR A 34 9.36 -9.54 -1.44
C TYR A 34 7.91 -9.88 -1.77
N GLU A 35 7.19 -10.57 -0.90
CA GLU A 35 5.77 -10.88 -1.14
C GLU A 35 4.91 -9.62 -1.05
N THR A 36 5.19 -8.73 -0.11
CA THR A 36 4.47 -7.46 0.06
C THR A 36 4.65 -6.56 -1.16
N ILE A 37 5.89 -6.43 -1.68
CA ILE A 37 6.14 -5.58 -2.86
C ILE A 37 5.50 -6.14 -4.13
N LYS A 38 5.37 -7.46 -4.28
CA LYS A 38 4.62 -8.06 -5.40
C LYS A 38 3.15 -7.62 -5.39
N VAL A 39 2.53 -7.61 -4.22
CA VAL A 39 1.15 -7.15 -4.05
C VAL A 39 1.04 -5.68 -4.46
N ILE A 40 1.90 -4.82 -3.93
CA ILE A 40 1.91 -3.38 -4.24
C ILE A 40 2.11 -3.16 -5.75
N HIS A 41 3.14 -3.79 -6.33
CA HIS A 41 3.45 -3.70 -7.76
C HIS A 41 2.25 -4.09 -8.64
N ASN A 42 1.60 -5.23 -8.34
CA ASN A 42 0.47 -5.72 -9.11
C ASN A 42 -0.70 -4.73 -9.11
N PHE A 43 -1.03 -4.13 -7.95
CA PHE A 43 -2.09 -3.12 -7.88
C PHE A 43 -1.74 -1.85 -8.64
N LEU A 44 -0.54 -1.30 -8.43
CA LEU A 44 -0.09 -0.09 -9.12
C LEU A 44 -0.06 -0.29 -10.63
N MET A 45 0.43 -1.44 -11.10
CA MET A 45 0.47 -1.80 -12.51
C MET A 45 -0.93 -1.95 -13.09
N SER A 46 -1.85 -2.65 -12.41
CA SER A 46 -3.22 -2.88 -12.88
C SER A 46 -4.02 -1.57 -13.05
N TRP A 47 -3.67 -0.53 -12.29
CA TRP A 47 -4.30 0.79 -12.40
C TRP A 47 -3.55 1.75 -13.31
N GLY A 48 -2.41 1.36 -13.88
CA GLY A 48 -1.58 2.21 -14.72
C GLY A 48 -0.87 3.34 -13.96
N ILE A 49 -0.61 3.14 -12.66
CA ILE A 49 0.13 4.12 -11.85
C ILE A 49 1.63 3.97 -12.08
N GLU A 50 2.28 5.06 -12.53
CA GLU A 50 3.73 5.11 -12.74
C GLU A 50 4.47 4.81 -11.42
N HIS A 51 5.34 3.79 -11.43
CA HIS A 51 6.10 3.41 -10.25
C HIS A 51 7.43 2.73 -10.62
N LYS A 52 8.34 2.70 -9.67
CA LYS A 52 9.61 1.99 -9.78
C LYS A 52 10.03 1.39 -8.45
N THR A 53 10.75 0.27 -8.52
CA THR A 53 11.44 -0.28 -7.36
C THR A 53 12.65 0.58 -7.04
N VAL A 54 12.85 0.86 -5.76
CA VAL A 54 14.03 1.53 -5.22
C VAL A 54 14.61 0.67 -4.11
N THR A 55 15.94 0.62 -3.99
CA THR A 55 16.57 -0.39 -3.15
C THR A 55 16.14 -1.82 -3.58
N ASN A 56 16.07 -2.80 -2.68
CA ASN A 56 15.65 -4.16 -3.02
C ASN A 56 14.13 -4.35 -2.90
N THR A 57 13.49 -3.72 -1.93
CA THR A 57 12.10 -3.95 -1.55
C THR A 57 11.26 -2.66 -1.41
N GLY A 58 11.80 -1.49 -1.71
CA GLY A 58 11.05 -0.24 -1.71
C GLY A 58 10.37 0.03 -3.04
N ILE A 59 9.22 0.68 -3.03
CA ILE A 59 8.52 1.16 -4.22
C ILE A 59 8.23 2.66 -4.09
N VAL A 60 8.53 3.41 -5.14
CA VAL A 60 8.10 4.80 -5.29
C VAL A 60 7.12 4.88 -6.44
N ALA A 61 5.90 5.31 -6.16
CA ALA A 61 4.89 5.58 -7.18
C ALA A 61 4.60 7.08 -7.30
N VAL A 62 4.18 7.51 -8.48
CA VAL A 62 3.94 8.93 -8.79
C VAL A 62 2.57 9.11 -9.43
N ILE A 63 1.76 9.97 -8.85
CA ILE A 63 0.49 10.42 -9.42
C ILE A 63 0.63 11.89 -9.76
N LYS A 64 0.52 12.20 -11.06
CA LYS A 64 0.60 13.57 -11.59
C LYS A 64 -0.80 14.15 -11.69
N GLY A 65 -1.06 15.22 -10.96
CA GLY A 65 -2.26 16.04 -11.10
C GLY A 65 -2.12 17.06 -12.24
N ARG A 66 -3.04 18.04 -12.33
CA ARG A 66 -3.03 19.06 -13.40
C ARG A 66 -1.80 19.95 -13.43
N ASN A 67 -1.25 20.27 -12.26
CA ASN A 67 -0.07 21.15 -12.12
C ASN A 67 0.99 20.44 -11.25
N PRO A 68 1.59 19.33 -11.73
CA PRO A 68 2.44 18.48 -10.91
C PRO A 68 3.73 19.15 -10.45
N GLU A 69 4.16 20.23 -11.13
CA GLU A 69 5.39 20.96 -10.81
C GLU A 69 5.18 22.00 -9.70
N LYS A 70 3.93 22.39 -9.41
CA LYS A 70 3.62 23.41 -8.43
C LYS A 70 3.93 22.97 -6.99
N LYS A 71 3.66 21.70 -6.66
CA LYS A 71 3.85 21.13 -5.33
C LYS A 71 3.94 19.61 -5.42
N THR A 72 4.77 19.02 -4.58
CA THR A 72 4.80 17.58 -4.36
C THR A 72 4.39 17.27 -2.91
N ILE A 73 3.45 16.33 -2.76
CA ILE A 73 3.07 15.75 -1.47
C ILE A 73 3.56 14.31 -1.46
N ALA A 74 4.20 13.89 -0.37
CA ALA A 74 4.60 12.50 -0.16
C ALA A 74 3.71 11.86 0.90
N LEU A 75 3.24 10.64 0.60
CA LEU A 75 2.59 9.75 1.54
C LEU A 75 3.45 8.51 1.69
N ARG A 76 3.63 8.02 2.92
CA ARG A 76 4.48 6.86 3.20
C ARG A 76 3.74 5.81 4.02
N ALA A 77 4.03 4.56 3.75
CA ALA A 77 3.69 3.43 4.61
C ALA A 77 4.92 2.56 4.84
N ASP A 78 5.11 2.11 6.07
CA ASP A 78 6.04 1.03 6.38
C ASP A 78 5.43 -0.28 5.88
N ILE A 79 6.28 -1.23 5.45
CA ILE A 79 5.84 -2.48 4.82
C ILE A 79 6.39 -3.74 5.49
N ASP A 80 7.31 -3.59 6.44
CA ASP A 80 8.00 -4.68 7.11
C ASP A 80 7.20 -5.29 8.26
N ALA A 81 7.47 -6.56 8.52
CA ALA A 81 7.00 -7.31 9.69
C ALA A 81 8.10 -7.42 10.76
N LEU A 82 7.74 -8.00 11.89
CA LEU A 82 8.64 -8.17 13.05
C LEU A 82 9.00 -9.63 13.27
N PRO A 83 10.18 -9.93 13.87
CA PRO A 83 10.61 -11.28 14.22
C PRO A 83 9.88 -11.78 15.48
N ILE A 84 8.58 -11.94 15.37
CA ILE A 84 7.67 -12.36 16.47
C ILE A 84 6.84 -13.54 16.00
N GLN A 85 6.79 -14.61 16.81
CA GLN A 85 5.92 -15.75 16.52
C GLN A 85 4.46 -15.39 16.81
N GLU A 86 3.63 -15.44 15.77
CA GLU A 86 2.19 -15.20 15.93
C GLU A 86 1.51 -16.34 16.70
N LYS A 87 0.74 -15.97 17.74
CA LYS A 87 -0.04 -16.89 18.57
C LYS A 87 -1.55 -16.79 18.33
N ASN A 88 -1.99 -15.88 17.46
CA ASN A 88 -3.40 -15.69 17.13
C ASN A 88 -3.95 -16.92 16.39
N LYS A 89 -5.23 -17.21 16.62
CA LYS A 89 -5.95 -18.32 15.97
C LYS A 89 -6.94 -17.76 14.92
N CYS A 90 -6.45 -16.96 13.99
CA CYS A 90 -7.28 -16.45 12.89
C CYS A 90 -6.92 -17.14 11.57
N SER A 91 -7.85 -17.13 10.61
CA SER A 91 -7.70 -17.79 9.32
C SER A 91 -6.59 -17.19 8.44
N TYR A 92 -6.19 -15.95 8.71
CA TYR A 92 -5.16 -15.21 7.98
C TYR A 92 -3.88 -14.99 8.78
N ARG A 93 -3.67 -15.80 9.84
CA ARG A 93 -2.42 -15.72 10.62
C ARG A 93 -1.20 -15.95 9.73
N SER A 94 -0.05 -15.44 10.16
CA SER A 94 1.22 -15.64 9.46
C SER A 94 1.50 -17.12 9.19
N THR A 95 1.90 -17.41 7.96
CA THR A 95 2.42 -18.74 7.54
C THR A 95 3.93 -18.83 7.64
N VAL A 96 4.60 -17.72 7.98
CA VAL A 96 6.06 -17.65 8.13
C VAL A 96 6.41 -17.81 9.60
N PRO A 97 7.04 -18.93 10.00
CA PRO A 97 7.42 -19.16 11.39
C PRO A 97 8.30 -18.04 11.93
N GLY A 98 7.97 -17.53 13.11
CA GLY A 98 8.74 -16.49 13.78
C GLY A 98 8.61 -15.08 13.20
N VAL A 99 7.71 -14.86 12.23
CA VAL A 99 7.51 -13.53 11.61
C VAL A 99 6.02 -13.15 11.66
N MET A 100 5.72 -11.93 12.06
CA MET A 100 4.34 -11.43 12.19
C MET A 100 4.26 -9.92 11.96
N HIS A 101 3.20 -9.46 11.31
CA HIS A 101 2.82 -8.03 11.29
C HIS A 101 2.23 -7.57 12.64
N ALA A 102 3.07 -7.56 13.69
CA ALA A 102 2.63 -7.22 15.04
C ALA A 102 2.51 -5.69 15.29
N CYS A 103 3.05 -4.86 14.40
CA CYS A 103 2.97 -3.38 14.48
C CYS A 103 1.83 -2.79 13.62
N GLY A 104 1.20 -3.58 12.74
CA GLY A 104 0.12 -3.09 11.87
C GLY A 104 0.59 -2.48 10.55
N HIS A 105 1.83 -2.71 10.12
CA HIS A 105 2.33 -2.21 8.83
C HIS A 105 1.59 -2.82 7.63
N ASP A 106 1.01 -4.01 7.75
CA ASP A 106 0.07 -4.59 6.79
C ASP A 106 -1.17 -3.69 6.55
N ALA A 107 -1.68 -3.06 7.62
CA ALA A 107 -2.76 -2.09 7.51
C ALA A 107 -2.27 -0.76 6.90
N HIS A 108 -1.09 -0.27 7.29
CA HIS A 108 -0.49 0.95 6.70
C HIS A 108 -0.29 0.79 5.19
N THR A 109 0.28 -0.33 4.76
CA THR A 109 0.48 -0.67 3.34
C THR A 109 -0.85 -0.67 2.59
N THR A 110 -1.85 -1.35 3.15
CA THR A 110 -3.19 -1.45 2.55
C THR A 110 -3.88 -0.08 2.43
N MET A 111 -3.76 0.76 3.48
CA MET A 111 -4.30 2.12 3.44
C MET A 111 -3.64 2.97 2.35
N LEU A 112 -2.33 2.85 2.17
CA LEU A 112 -1.63 3.59 1.13
C LEU A 112 -1.98 3.08 -0.28
N ILE A 113 -2.18 1.77 -0.48
CA ILE A 113 -2.71 1.20 -1.73
C ILE A 113 -4.11 1.78 -2.02
N GLY A 114 -5.00 1.83 -1.02
CA GLY A 114 -6.32 2.42 -1.17
C GLY A 114 -6.28 3.92 -1.50
N ALA A 115 -5.37 4.66 -0.85
CA ALA A 115 -5.12 6.07 -1.15
C ALA A 115 -4.60 6.26 -2.59
N ALA A 116 -3.71 5.37 -3.06
CA ALA A 116 -3.22 5.39 -4.44
C ALA A 116 -4.36 5.28 -5.45
N ARG A 117 -5.28 4.31 -5.26
CA ARG A 117 -6.45 4.12 -6.10
C ARG A 117 -7.35 5.36 -6.13
N ALA A 118 -7.69 5.88 -4.94
CA ALA A 118 -8.59 7.02 -4.81
C ALA A 118 -7.99 8.28 -5.45
N LEU A 119 -6.72 8.58 -5.15
CA LEU A 119 -6.02 9.75 -5.71
C LEU A 119 -5.83 9.65 -7.22
N TYR A 120 -5.54 8.46 -7.75
CA TYR A 120 -5.42 8.25 -9.18
C TYR A 120 -6.76 8.44 -9.90
N ALA A 121 -7.86 8.00 -9.32
CA ALA A 121 -9.20 8.18 -9.88
C ALA A 121 -9.64 9.65 -9.95
N ILE A 122 -9.09 10.52 -9.09
CA ILE A 122 -9.40 11.96 -9.07
C ILE A 122 -8.21 12.83 -9.51
N ARG A 123 -7.19 12.25 -10.14
CA ARG A 123 -5.93 12.95 -10.46
C ARG A 123 -6.12 14.24 -11.24
N ASP A 124 -7.14 14.27 -12.11
CA ASP A 124 -7.47 15.46 -12.90
C ASP A 124 -8.04 16.63 -12.06
N GLN A 125 -8.36 16.37 -10.80
CA GLN A 125 -8.80 17.39 -9.83
C GLN A 125 -7.67 17.80 -8.87
N LEU A 126 -6.53 17.10 -8.89
CA LEU A 126 -5.38 17.43 -8.06
C LEU A 126 -4.54 18.54 -8.71
N SER A 127 -4.13 19.53 -7.92
CA SER A 127 -3.26 20.63 -8.36
C SER A 127 -1.79 20.42 -7.98
N CYS A 128 -1.37 19.16 -7.79
CA CYS A 128 -0.03 18.81 -7.29
C CYS A 128 0.39 17.44 -7.83
N ARG A 129 1.64 17.10 -7.59
CA ARG A 129 2.17 15.73 -7.68
C ARG A 129 2.01 15.03 -6.34
N VAL A 130 1.61 13.76 -6.34
CA VAL A 130 1.64 12.90 -5.16
C VAL A 130 2.66 11.79 -5.37
N LYS A 131 3.59 11.64 -4.43
CA LYS A 131 4.51 10.50 -4.34
C LYS A 131 4.03 9.54 -3.27
N LEU A 132 4.00 8.26 -3.58
CA LEU A 132 3.67 7.19 -2.65
C LEU A 132 4.95 6.40 -2.41
N LEU A 133 5.30 6.22 -1.15
CA LEU A 133 6.53 5.58 -0.70
C LEU A 133 6.15 4.33 0.11
N PHE A 134 6.50 3.18 -0.42
CA PHE A 134 6.35 1.89 0.24
C PHE A 134 7.70 1.28 0.56
#